data_9adb417fbed6f8b9e87b4d3d938e27d3
#
_entry.id   9adb417fbed6f8b9e87b4d3d938e27d3
#
_cell.length_a   1.000
_cell.length_b   1.000
_cell.length_c   1.000
_cell.angle_alpha   90.00
_cell.angle_beta   90.00
_cell.angle_gamma   90.00
#
_symmetry.space_group_name_H-M   'P 1'
#
loop_
_entity.id
_entity.type
_entity.pdbx_description
1 polymer ?
#
loop_
_entity_poly.entity_id
_entity_poly.type
_entity_poly.pdbx_seq_one_letter_code
_entity_poly.pdbx_strand_id
1 'polypeptide(L)'
;MTSYKPDGYTTVSPYLIVDGASATIEFLRNVFGAIELRRFPDPTGKIMHAEVRIDDTVVMIADGASAWPPVPSHVHVYVHDVDATYRRALEAGAISVQAPVKKEDADKRGGVKDAGGTTWWIATKVD
;
A
#
# COMPACT_ATOMS: atom_id res chain seq x y z
N MET A 1 9.29 -21.69 -23.47
CA MET A 1 9.39 -21.92 -22.03
C MET A 1 8.39 -21.04 -21.29
N THR A 2 7.64 -21.63 -20.40
CA THR A 2 6.61 -20.91 -19.64
C THR A 2 7.27 -20.24 -18.41
N SER A 3 6.99 -18.96 -18.22
CA SER A 3 7.44 -18.28 -17.02
C SER A 3 6.69 -18.81 -15.79
N TYR A 4 7.36 -18.87 -14.66
CA TYR A 4 6.75 -19.34 -13.41
C TYR A 4 5.88 -18.28 -12.75
N LYS A 5 5.90 -17.04 -13.24
CA LYS A 5 5.06 -15.96 -12.71
C LYS A 5 4.54 -15.09 -13.85
N PRO A 6 3.40 -14.37 -13.65
CA PRO A 6 2.89 -13.46 -14.67
C PRO A 6 3.88 -12.33 -14.98
N ASP A 7 3.83 -11.85 -16.22
CA ASP A 7 4.65 -10.70 -16.64
C ASP A 7 4.28 -9.47 -15.81
N GLY A 8 5.29 -8.72 -15.38
CA GLY A 8 5.11 -7.51 -14.61
C GLY A 8 4.86 -7.74 -13.12
N TYR A 9 4.92 -8.99 -12.66
CA TYR A 9 4.78 -9.31 -11.24
C TYR A 9 6.13 -9.45 -10.57
N THR A 10 6.18 -9.05 -9.30
CA THR A 10 7.36 -9.22 -8.46
C THR A 10 7.37 -10.61 -7.83
N THR A 11 8.57 -11.17 -7.60
CA THR A 11 8.69 -12.51 -7.01
C THR A 11 8.10 -12.55 -5.60
N VAL A 12 8.34 -11.50 -4.82
CA VAL A 12 7.79 -11.34 -3.47
C VAL A 12 6.84 -10.16 -3.48
N SER A 13 5.66 -10.35 -2.93
CA SER A 13 4.66 -9.29 -2.80
C SER A 13 4.16 -9.21 -1.37
N PRO A 14 4.00 -7.99 -0.82
CA PRO A 14 3.24 -7.86 0.42
C PRO A 14 1.82 -8.36 0.20
N TYR A 15 1.25 -9.02 1.19
CA TYR A 15 -0.14 -9.47 1.15
C TYR A 15 -0.84 -8.87 2.37
N LEU A 16 -1.70 -7.89 2.14
CA LEU A 16 -2.34 -7.12 3.19
C LEU A 16 -3.75 -7.66 3.44
N ILE A 17 -4.00 -8.10 4.67
CA ILE A 17 -5.35 -8.49 5.11
C ILE A 17 -5.88 -7.32 5.91
N VAL A 18 -6.91 -6.66 5.39
CA VAL A 18 -7.37 -5.37 5.91
C VAL A 18 -8.87 -5.38 6.17
N ASP A 19 -9.33 -4.37 6.90
CA ASP A 19 -10.74 -4.06 7.01
C ASP A 19 -11.06 -2.96 6.00
N GLY A 20 -11.84 -3.31 4.96
CA GLY A 20 -12.18 -2.36 3.91
C GLY A 20 -11.16 -2.33 2.77
N ALA A 21 -10.93 -3.46 2.11
CA ALA A 21 -9.95 -3.57 1.02
C ALA A 21 -10.24 -2.60 -0.14
N SER A 22 -11.51 -2.37 -0.48
CA SER A 22 -11.87 -1.40 -1.53
C SER A 22 -11.36 0.00 -1.20
N ALA A 23 -11.50 0.42 0.06
CA ALA A 23 -11.02 1.73 0.51
C ALA A 23 -9.49 1.78 0.48
N THR A 24 -8.82 0.70 0.85
CA THR A 24 -7.35 0.60 0.76
C THR A 24 -6.87 0.76 -0.68
N ILE A 25 -7.51 0.07 -1.62
CA ILE A 25 -7.16 0.17 -3.05
C ILE A 25 -7.32 1.61 -3.53
N GLU A 26 -8.42 2.27 -3.18
CA GLU A 26 -8.65 3.66 -3.57
C GLU A 26 -7.62 4.61 -2.98
N PHE A 27 -7.25 4.39 -1.71
CA PHE A 27 -6.18 5.14 -1.05
C PHE A 27 -4.86 5.00 -1.81
N LEU A 28 -4.49 3.79 -2.19
CA LEU A 28 -3.23 3.53 -2.90
C LEU A 28 -3.23 4.16 -4.29
N ARG A 29 -4.37 4.15 -4.98
CA ARG A 29 -4.50 4.82 -6.28
C ARG A 29 -4.31 6.33 -6.14
N ASN A 30 -4.95 6.94 -5.17
CA ASN A 30 -4.93 8.39 -4.99
C ASN A 30 -3.58 8.90 -4.45
N VAL A 31 -2.93 8.12 -3.60
CA VAL A 31 -1.71 8.56 -2.90
C VAL A 31 -0.45 8.16 -3.68
N PHE A 32 -0.38 6.93 -4.15
CA PHE A 32 0.83 6.38 -4.78
C PHE A 32 0.68 6.14 -6.28
N GLY A 33 -0.47 6.48 -6.87
CA GLY A 33 -0.69 6.22 -8.29
C GLY A 33 -0.77 4.74 -8.62
N ALA A 34 -1.22 3.92 -7.68
CA ALA A 34 -1.32 2.48 -7.90
C ALA A 34 -2.26 2.14 -9.04
N ILE A 35 -1.94 1.08 -9.77
CA ILE A 35 -2.73 0.57 -10.88
C ILE A 35 -3.35 -0.75 -10.43
N GLU A 36 -4.67 -0.86 -10.51
CA GLU A 36 -5.37 -2.10 -10.17
C GLU A 36 -5.14 -3.13 -11.27
N LEU A 37 -4.72 -4.34 -10.87
CA LEU A 37 -4.43 -5.43 -11.81
C LEU A 37 -5.54 -6.47 -11.84
N ARG A 38 -6.00 -6.92 -10.65
CA ARG A 38 -7.06 -7.91 -10.50
C ARG A 38 -7.93 -7.57 -9.29
N ARG A 39 -9.19 -7.98 -9.38
CA ARG A 39 -10.12 -7.86 -8.24
C ARG A 39 -11.13 -9.00 -8.32
N PHE A 40 -11.24 -9.75 -7.23
CA PHE A 40 -12.18 -10.87 -7.11
C PHE A 40 -13.08 -10.63 -5.90
N PRO A 41 -14.24 -9.96 -6.08
CA PRO A 41 -15.19 -9.77 -4.99
C PRO A 41 -16.02 -11.04 -4.78
N ASP A 42 -16.54 -11.23 -3.56
CA ASP A 42 -17.55 -12.23 -3.29
C ASP A 42 -18.95 -11.66 -3.63
N PRO A 43 -20.03 -12.48 -3.51
CA PRO A 43 -21.38 -11.98 -3.81
C PRO A 43 -21.85 -10.83 -2.92
N THR A 44 -21.24 -10.60 -1.75
CA THR A 44 -21.60 -9.49 -0.85
C THR A 44 -20.80 -8.22 -1.16
N GLY A 45 -19.84 -8.30 -2.09
CA GLY A 45 -18.96 -7.18 -2.43
C GLY A 45 -17.67 -7.10 -1.63
N LYS A 46 -17.45 -8.01 -0.68
CA LYS A 46 -16.14 -8.11 -0.01
C LYS A 46 -15.09 -8.57 -1.00
N ILE A 47 -13.89 -8.04 -0.87
CA ILE A 47 -12.77 -8.37 -1.75
C ILE A 47 -12.10 -9.63 -1.22
N MET A 48 -12.26 -10.74 -1.94
CA MET A 48 -11.59 -11.99 -1.60
C MET A 48 -10.11 -11.93 -1.93
N HIS A 49 -9.77 -11.22 -3.01
CA HIS A 49 -8.39 -11.04 -3.44
C HIS A 49 -8.33 -9.89 -4.43
N ALA A 50 -7.34 -9.04 -4.28
CA ALA A 50 -7.05 -7.99 -5.26
C ALA A 50 -5.55 -7.78 -5.35
N GLU A 51 -5.12 -7.20 -6.45
CA GLU A 51 -3.71 -6.89 -6.70
C GLU A 51 -3.61 -5.51 -7.31
N VAL A 52 -2.71 -4.70 -6.78
CA VAL A 52 -2.38 -3.40 -7.35
C VAL A 52 -0.87 -3.32 -7.55
N ARG A 53 -0.45 -2.53 -8.53
CA ARG A 53 0.98 -2.26 -8.74
C ARG A 53 1.29 -0.83 -8.33
N ILE A 54 2.25 -0.68 -7.42
CA ILE A 54 2.84 0.60 -7.08
C ILE A 54 4.21 0.63 -7.73
N ASP A 55 4.39 1.46 -8.75
CA ASP A 55 5.62 1.54 -9.54
C ASP A 55 6.04 0.16 -10.06
N ASP A 56 7.04 -0.46 -9.44
CA ASP A 56 7.59 -1.76 -9.85
C ASP A 56 7.11 -2.94 -8.98
N THR A 57 6.29 -2.70 -7.97
CA THR A 57 5.97 -3.72 -6.97
C THR A 57 4.47 -4.01 -6.92
N VAL A 58 4.14 -5.29 -6.96
CA VAL A 58 2.76 -5.75 -6.82
C VAL A 58 2.45 -5.95 -5.34
N VAL A 59 1.34 -5.35 -4.90
CA VAL A 59 0.80 -5.50 -3.54
C VAL A 59 -0.52 -6.24 -3.64
N MET A 60 -0.67 -7.30 -2.85
CA MET A 60 -1.88 -8.10 -2.79
C MET A 60 -2.71 -7.68 -1.59
N ILE A 61 -4.03 -7.64 -1.74
CA ILE A 61 -4.93 -7.10 -0.72
C ILE A 61 -6.20 -7.96 -0.68
N ALA A 62 -6.66 -8.23 0.53
CA ALA A 62 -7.95 -8.90 0.74
C ALA A 62 -8.64 -8.35 1.97
N ASP A 63 -9.97 -8.41 1.96
CA ASP A 63 -10.74 -8.17 3.19
C ASP A 63 -10.51 -9.31 4.17
N GLY A 64 -10.48 -8.99 5.46
CA GLY A 64 -10.37 -9.98 6.51
C GLY A 64 -11.57 -10.90 6.56
N ALA A 65 -11.35 -12.10 7.06
CA ALA A 65 -12.37 -13.11 7.27
C ALA A 65 -12.14 -13.77 8.63
N SER A 66 -13.09 -14.59 9.08
CA SER A 66 -12.98 -15.24 10.39
C SER A 66 -11.73 -16.13 10.49
N ALA A 67 -11.32 -16.77 9.39
CA ALA A 67 -10.14 -17.63 9.35
C ALA A 67 -8.82 -16.83 9.31
N TRP A 68 -8.84 -15.63 8.77
CA TRP A 68 -7.69 -14.70 8.75
C TRP A 68 -8.20 -13.27 8.95
N PRO A 69 -8.26 -12.85 10.22
CA PRO A 69 -8.73 -11.50 10.54
C PRO A 69 -7.74 -10.43 10.04
N PRO A 70 -8.20 -9.17 9.93
CA PRO A 70 -7.31 -8.08 9.55
C PRO A 70 -6.10 -7.99 10.48
N VAL A 71 -4.93 -7.70 9.89
CA VAL A 71 -3.67 -7.61 10.62
C VAL A 71 -3.03 -6.25 10.34
N PRO A 72 -2.72 -5.46 11.38
CA PRO A 72 -1.93 -4.24 11.17
C PRO A 72 -0.57 -4.60 10.57
N SER A 73 -0.19 -3.89 9.52
CA SER A 73 1.06 -4.17 8.80
C SER A 73 1.82 -2.89 8.56
N HIS A 74 3.11 -3.02 8.29
CA HIS A 74 3.99 -1.92 7.91
C HIS A 74 4.52 -2.18 6.52
N VAL A 75 4.45 -1.16 5.65
CA VAL A 75 5.02 -1.22 4.30
C VAL A 75 5.83 0.04 4.07
N HIS A 76 7.00 -0.10 3.46
CA HIS A 76 7.86 1.02 3.10
C HIS A 76 7.78 1.28 1.61
N VAL A 77 7.63 2.56 1.22
CA VAL A 77 7.51 2.98 -0.18
C VAL A 77 8.47 4.12 -0.45
N TYR A 78 9.33 3.97 -1.45
CA TYR A 78 10.11 5.08 -1.97
C TYR A 78 9.28 5.87 -2.99
N VAL A 79 9.28 7.19 -2.86
CA VAL A 79 8.57 8.11 -3.76
C VAL A 79 9.51 9.24 -4.18
N HIS A 80 9.14 9.95 -5.25
CA HIS A 80 9.96 11.05 -5.75
C HIS A 80 9.97 12.26 -4.81
N ASP A 81 8.84 12.55 -4.15
CA ASP A 81 8.69 13.71 -3.27
C ASP A 81 7.91 13.29 -2.02
N VAL A 82 8.64 13.00 -0.94
CA VAL A 82 8.03 12.52 0.29
C VAL A 82 7.07 13.54 0.89
N ASP A 83 7.39 14.83 0.83
CA ASP A 83 6.53 15.86 1.43
C ASP A 83 5.19 15.95 0.71
N ALA A 84 5.20 15.93 -0.62
CA ALA A 84 3.99 15.98 -1.43
C ALA A 84 3.14 14.72 -1.24
N THR A 85 3.77 13.55 -1.23
CA THR A 85 3.05 12.27 -1.06
C THR A 85 2.45 12.17 0.33
N TYR A 86 3.20 12.56 1.36
CA TYR A 86 2.71 12.59 2.74
C TYR A 86 1.47 13.49 2.86
N ARG A 87 1.53 14.69 2.30
CA ARG A 87 0.39 15.63 2.29
C ARG A 87 -0.83 15.00 1.61
N ARG A 88 -0.63 14.37 0.44
CA ARG A 88 -1.67 13.69 -0.32
C ARG A 88 -2.32 12.57 0.49
N ALA A 89 -1.51 11.84 1.25
CA ALA A 89 -2.00 10.76 2.13
C ALA A 89 -2.92 11.31 3.22
N LEU A 90 -2.55 12.42 3.86
CA LEU A 90 -3.40 13.05 4.87
C LEU A 90 -4.69 13.57 4.27
N GLU A 91 -4.64 14.16 3.07
CA GLU A 91 -5.83 14.63 2.35
C GLU A 91 -6.75 13.45 2.00
N ALA A 92 -6.19 12.28 1.76
CA ALA A 92 -6.96 11.06 1.48
C ALA A 92 -7.49 10.37 2.76
N GLY A 93 -7.27 10.96 3.93
CA GLY A 93 -7.84 10.49 5.19
C GLY A 93 -6.91 9.70 6.09
N ALA A 94 -5.65 9.53 5.72
CA ALA A 94 -4.69 8.83 6.58
C ALA A 94 -4.33 9.68 7.80
N ILE A 95 -3.90 9.01 8.86
CA ILE A 95 -3.48 9.66 10.11
C ILE A 95 -1.95 9.69 10.15
N SER A 96 -1.38 10.84 10.50
CA SER A 96 0.07 10.96 10.62
C SER A 96 0.61 10.10 11.75
N VAL A 97 1.63 9.30 11.43
CA VAL A 97 2.43 8.56 12.41
C VAL A 97 3.72 9.32 12.69
N GLN A 98 4.31 9.89 11.64
CA GLN A 98 5.53 10.69 11.74
C GLN A 98 5.57 11.67 10.58
N ALA A 99 5.75 12.94 10.87
CA ALA A 99 5.99 13.93 9.82
C ALA A 99 7.33 13.65 9.12
N PRO A 100 7.45 13.98 7.83
CA PRO A 100 8.70 13.73 7.11
C PRO A 100 9.90 14.38 7.80
N VAL A 101 10.93 13.58 8.03
CA VAL A 101 12.14 14.03 8.70
C VAL A 101 13.34 13.24 8.19
N LYS A 102 14.48 13.92 8.02
CA LYS A 102 15.75 13.27 7.74
C LYS A 102 16.46 13.01 9.06
N LYS A 103 16.84 11.75 9.28
CA LYS A 103 17.60 11.34 10.46
C LYS A 103 19.00 10.91 10.03
N GLU A 104 19.42 9.70 10.39
CA GLU A 104 20.79 9.23 10.21
C GLU A 104 21.06 8.68 8.81
N ASP A 105 20.07 8.02 8.19
CA ASP A 105 20.26 7.45 6.87
C ASP A 105 20.09 8.50 5.77
N ALA A 106 20.21 8.07 4.51
CA ALA A 106 20.17 8.97 3.36
C ALA A 106 18.77 9.45 3.00
N ASP A 107 17.74 9.03 3.74
CA ASP A 107 16.35 9.24 3.39
C ASP A 107 15.67 10.27 4.26
N LYS A 108 14.77 11.04 3.65
CA LYS A 108 13.75 11.79 4.38
C LYS A 108 12.50 10.91 4.39
N ARG A 109 11.98 10.62 5.58
CA ARG A 109 10.91 9.63 5.74
C ARG A 109 9.81 10.15 6.63
N GLY A 110 8.56 9.94 6.20
CA GLY A 110 7.38 10.14 7.02
C GLY A 110 6.59 8.85 7.12
N GLY A 111 5.60 8.85 7.98
CA GLY A 111 4.73 7.69 8.15
C GLY A 111 3.28 8.10 8.31
N VAL A 112 2.39 7.34 7.68
CA VAL A 112 0.94 7.52 7.81
C VAL A 112 0.28 6.17 8.01
N LYS A 113 -0.88 6.17 8.67
CA LYS A 113 -1.68 4.96 8.84
C LYS A 113 -2.99 5.14 8.11
N ASP A 114 -3.33 4.20 7.23
CA ASP A 114 -4.59 4.25 6.50
C ASP A 114 -5.75 3.66 7.33
N ALA A 115 -6.97 3.79 6.80
CA ALA A 115 -8.18 3.34 7.50
C ALA A 115 -8.22 1.82 7.68
N GLY A 116 -7.54 1.07 6.83
CA GLY A 116 -7.47 -0.40 6.91
C GLY A 116 -6.48 -0.93 7.92
N GLY A 117 -5.68 -0.05 8.55
CA GLY A 117 -4.73 -0.44 9.58
C GLY A 117 -3.30 -0.63 9.12
N THR A 118 -2.99 -0.30 7.87
CA THR A 118 -1.62 -0.40 7.35
C THR A 118 -0.88 0.90 7.59
N THR A 119 0.34 0.80 8.11
CA THR A 119 1.25 1.95 8.24
C THR A 119 2.15 1.98 7.02
N TRP A 120 2.15 3.11 6.33
CA TRP A 120 2.95 3.35 5.14
C TRP A 120 4.10 4.28 5.51
N TRP A 121 5.33 3.77 5.41
CA TRP A 121 6.54 4.55 5.60
C TRP A 121 6.97 5.08 4.25
N ILE A 122 6.88 6.39 4.07
CA ILE A 122 7.06 7.06 2.78
C ILE A 122 8.40 7.78 2.82
N ALA A 123 9.26 7.53 1.86
CA ALA A 123 10.60 8.08 1.87
C ALA A 123 11.07 8.53 0.50
N THR A 124 11.98 9.50 0.52
CA THR A 124 12.75 9.93 -0.65
C THR A 124 14.21 9.98 -0.26
N LYS A 125 15.07 9.39 -1.07
CA LYS A 125 16.53 9.52 -0.87
C LYS A 125 16.92 10.97 -1.15
N VAL A 126 17.57 11.62 -0.19
CA VAL A 126 17.94 13.05 -0.29
C VAL A 126 19.44 13.30 -0.21
N ASP A 127 20.21 12.28 0.15
CA ASP A 127 21.69 12.39 0.20
C ASP A 127 22.36 11.70 -0.98
#